data_f20b0c176453c2f20cc15156b76fa7e8
#
_entry.id   f20b0c176453c2f20cc15156b76fa7e8
#
_cell.length_a   1.000
_cell.length_b   1.000
_cell.length_c   1.000
_cell.angle_alpha   90.00
_cell.angle_beta   90.00
_cell.angle_gamma   90.00
#
_symmetry.space_group_name_H-M   'P 1'
#
loop_
_entity.id
_entity.type
_entity.pdbx_description
1 polymer ?
#
loop_
_entity_poly.entity_id
_entity_poly.type
_entity_poly.pdbx_seq_one_letter_code
_entity_poly.pdbx_strand_id
1 'polypeptide(L)'
;MTRLTEGMSYERYMQLYTAAYNYCISSGMGGTSGMATGAHLVGGELYMRVANYFLQHLQGIYTRLVPLSGEELLRAYSAEWERYTNGANFVHRMLIYLNRHWVKHEREEGRTDIHTVYTLALVQWMKHIFVPIQRGHALMDAVLYQIEKQRHGELVPTALLKCVLDSCVSLGIDDVDAVRLNLDVYLREFQQAFLAATASFYKAESAEFLA
;
A
#
# COMPACT_ATOMS: atom_id res chain seq x y z
N MET A 1 5.89 -2.40 -13.74
CA MET A 1 6.21 -1.31 -12.81
C MET A 1 7.68 -0.87 -12.81
N THR A 2 8.58 -1.54 -13.48
CA THR A 2 10.04 -1.33 -13.39
C THR A 2 10.62 -0.17 -14.21
N ARG A 3 9.82 0.61 -14.95
CA ARG A 3 10.29 1.75 -15.78
C ARG A 3 9.60 3.09 -15.43
N LEU A 4 9.25 3.30 -14.17
CA LEU A 4 8.57 4.53 -13.74
C LEU A 4 9.49 5.75 -13.60
N THR A 5 10.79 5.59 -13.74
CA THR A 5 11.76 6.70 -13.75
C THR A 5 11.74 7.52 -15.04
N GLU A 6 11.23 6.96 -16.13
CA GLU A 6 11.11 7.62 -17.43
C GLU A 6 9.69 8.06 -17.73
N GLY A 7 8.89 8.51 -16.88
CA GLY A 7 7.52 9.00 -17.09
C GLY A 7 6.77 8.40 -18.29
N MET A 8 5.56 7.94 -18.13
CA MET A 8 4.75 7.49 -19.27
C MET A 8 4.37 8.69 -20.13
N SER A 9 4.61 8.64 -21.47
CA SER A 9 4.14 9.68 -22.37
C SER A 9 2.61 9.80 -22.32
N TYR A 10 2.09 11.01 -22.54
CA TYR A 10 0.64 11.26 -22.58
C TYR A 10 -0.06 10.38 -23.61
N GLU A 11 0.55 10.20 -24.77
CA GLU A 11 0.02 9.34 -25.83
C GLU A 11 -0.11 7.88 -25.36
N ARG A 12 0.91 7.33 -24.70
CA ARG A 12 0.87 5.97 -24.16
C ARG A 12 -0.17 5.83 -23.06
N TYR A 13 -0.30 6.84 -22.20
CA TYR A 13 -1.34 6.86 -21.17
C TYR A 13 -2.74 6.82 -21.80
N MET A 14 -2.99 7.65 -22.82
CA MET A 14 -4.29 7.69 -23.51
C MET A 14 -4.60 6.38 -24.25
N GLN A 15 -3.60 5.75 -24.87
CA GLN A 15 -3.78 4.44 -25.50
C GLN A 15 -4.23 3.38 -24.48
N LEU A 16 -3.58 3.31 -23.33
CA LEU A 16 -3.90 2.35 -22.26
C LEU A 16 -5.27 2.65 -21.63
N TYR A 17 -5.56 3.92 -21.37
CA TYR A 17 -6.87 4.35 -20.87
C TYR A 17 -7.99 3.95 -21.85
N THR A 18 -7.82 4.25 -23.14
CA THR A 18 -8.81 3.92 -24.18
C THR A 18 -8.97 2.39 -24.30
N ALA A 19 -7.90 1.62 -24.23
CA ALA A 19 -7.97 0.16 -24.24
C ALA A 19 -8.77 -0.38 -23.05
N ALA A 20 -8.51 0.12 -21.84
CA ALA A 20 -9.26 -0.26 -20.64
C ALA A 20 -10.73 0.15 -20.71
N TYR A 21 -11.01 1.37 -21.20
CA TYR A 21 -12.37 1.85 -21.43
C TYR A 21 -13.13 0.97 -22.43
N ASN A 22 -12.52 0.73 -23.61
CA ASN A 22 -13.12 -0.11 -24.66
C ASN A 22 -13.36 -1.54 -24.16
N TYR A 23 -12.46 -2.09 -23.36
CA TYR A 23 -12.66 -3.41 -22.73
C TYR A 23 -13.90 -3.42 -21.83
N CYS A 24 -14.07 -2.40 -20.98
CA CYS A 24 -15.23 -2.30 -20.10
C CYS A 24 -16.58 -2.14 -20.85
N ILE A 25 -16.58 -1.45 -22.01
CA ILE A 25 -17.82 -1.20 -22.78
C ILE A 25 -18.11 -2.25 -23.85
N SER A 26 -17.08 -2.88 -24.47
CA SER A 26 -17.25 -3.77 -25.63
C SER A 26 -17.96 -5.08 -25.28
N SER A 27 -17.93 -5.52 -24.05
CA SER A 27 -18.57 -6.75 -23.60
C SER A 27 -20.07 -6.60 -23.36
N GLY A 28 -20.61 -5.37 -23.45
CA GLY A 28 -22.05 -5.12 -23.44
C GLY A 28 -22.74 -5.38 -24.78
N MET A 29 -22.00 -5.57 -25.88
CA MET A 29 -22.56 -5.64 -27.23
C MET A 29 -22.72 -7.06 -27.80
N GLY A 30 -22.32 -8.10 -27.07
CA GLY A 30 -22.30 -9.50 -27.57
C GLY A 30 -23.44 -10.42 -27.09
N GLY A 31 -24.43 -9.95 -26.33
CA GLY A 31 -25.49 -10.78 -25.79
C GLY A 31 -26.88 -10.18 -25.99
N THR A 32 -27.64 -10.73 -26.92
CA THR A 32 -29.09 -10.57 -27.00
C THR A 32 -29.72 -11.14 -25.72
N SER A 33 -30.18 -10.28 -24.85
CA SER A 33 -30.95 -10.56 -23.64
C SER A 33 -30.21 -10.24 -22.33
N GLY A 34 -30.49 -9.09 -21.74
CA GLY A 34 -30.09 -8.72 -20.37
C GLY A 34 -28.90 -7.78 -20.28
N MET A 35 -29.10 -6.49 -20.62
CA MET A 35 -28.07 -5.45 -20.68
C MET A 35 -27.27 -5.19 -19.36
N ALA A 36 -27.75 -5.65 -18.21
CA ALA A 36 -27.10 -5.44 -16.92
C ALA A 36 -26.04 -6.52 -16.58
N THR A 37 -26.24 -7.76 -17.02
CA THR A 37 -25.45 -8.92 -16.59
C THR A 37 -24.07 -8.99 -17.27
N GLY A 38 -23.97 -8.60 -18.54
CA GLY A 38 -22.72 -8.71 -19.31
C GLY A 38 -21.65 -7.70 -18.89
N ALA A 39 -22.00 -6.43 -18.72
CA ALA A 39 -21.07 -5.38 -18.30
C ALA A 39 -20.57 -5.60 -16.86
N HIS A 40 -21.42 -6.17 -16.01
CA HIS A 40 -21.09 -6.52 -14.65
C HIS A 40 -20.02 -7.64 -14.57
N LEU A 41 -20.19 -8.70 -15.36
CA LEU A 41 -19.25 -9.83 -15.42
C LEU A 41 -17.85 -9.39 -15.88
N VAL A 42 -17.77 -8.48 -16.84
CA VAL A 42 -16.49 -7.99 -17.40
C VAL A 42 -15.78 -7.07 -16.44
N GLY A 43 -16.49 -6.20 -15.72
CA GLY A 43 -15.90 -5.37 -14.67
C GLY A 43 -15.26 -6.24 -13.59
N GLY A 44 -15.96 -7.29 -13.14
CA GLY A 44 -15.46 -8.26 -12.17
C GLY A 44 -14.22 -9.01 -12.67
N GLU A 45 -14.22 -9.46 -13.92
CA GLU A 45 -13.06 -10.16 -14.50
C GLU A 45 -11.82 -9.24 -14.56
N LEU A 46 -11.99 -8.01 -15.04
CA LEU A 46 -10.90 -7.03 -15.09
C LEU A 46 -10.37 -6.73 -13.68
N TYR A 47 -11.26 -6.55 -12.72
CA TYR A 47 -10.89 -6.31 -11.31
C TYR A 47 -10.06 -7.46 -10.74
N MET A 48 -10.48 -8.70 -10.95
CA MET A 48 -9.75 -9.89 -10.51
C MET A 48 -8.39 -10.03 -11.19
N ARG A 49 -8.28 -9.69 -12.47
CA ARG A 49 -7.00 -9.66 -13.20
C ARG A 49 -6.04 -8.63 -12.60
N VAL A 50 -6.54 -7.45 -12.24
CA VAL A 50 -5.75 -6.40 -11.58
C VAL A 50 -5.30 -6.84 -10.19
N ALA A 51 -6.18 -7.47 -9.41
CA ALA A 51 -5.85 -8.02 -8.10
C ALA A 51 -4.74 -9.09 -8.19
N ASN A 52 -4.85 -10.01 -9.14
CA ASN A 52 -3.84 -11.04 -9.39
C ASN A 52 -2.51 -10.43 -9.85
N TYR A 53 -2.53 -9.40 -10.69
CA TYR A 53 -1.32 -8.68 -11.10
C TYR A 53 -0.60 -8.06 -9.89
N PHE A 54 -1.31 -7.37 -9.01
CA PHE A 54 -0.72 -6.83 -7.78
C PHE A 54 -0.15 -7.95 -6.91
N LEU A 55 -0.88 -9.05 -6.72
CA LEU A 55 -0.42 -10.19 -5.92
C LEU A 55 0.91 -10.76 -6.45
N GLN A 56 0.98 -11.06 -7.75
CA GLN A 56 2.20 -11.59 -8.38
C GLN A 56 3.38 -10.62 -8.25
N HIS A 57 3.12 -9.32 -8.44
CA HIS A 57 4.15 -8.30 -8.27
C HIS A 57 4.68 -8.23 -6.83
N LEU A 58 3.79 -8.30 -5.84
CA LEU A 58 4.14 -8.28 -4.43
C LEU A 58 4.90 -9.52 -3.98
N GLN A 59 4.62 -10.70 -4.55
CA GLN A 59 5.40 -11.91 -4.27
C GLN A 59 6.89 -11.71 -4.61
N GLY A 60 7.19 -11.07 -5.75
CA GLY A 60 8.56 -10.72 -6.12
C GLY A 60 9.21 -9.69 -5.19
N ILE A 61 8.44 -8.72 -4.68
CA ILE A 61 8.93 -7.75 -3.68
C ILE A 61 9.21 -8.47 -2.36
N TYR A 62 8.28 -9.29 -1.88
CA TYR A 62 8.42 -10.05 -0.64
C TYR A 62 9.70 -10.88 -0.60
N THR A 63 9.97 -11.63 -1.68
CA THR A 63 11.18 -12.44 -1.79
C THR A 63 12.48 -11.64 -1.64
N ARG A 64 12.48 -10.37 -2.08
CA ARG A 64 13.64 -9.48 -1.93
C ARG A 64 13.77 -8.88 -0.54
N LEU A 65 12.66 -8.66 0.17
CA LEU A 65 12.65 -8.01 1.48
C LEU A 65 12.92 -8.98 2.63
N VAL A 66 12.45 -10.23 2.52
CA VAL A 66 12.54 -11.25 3.58
C VAL A 66 13.96 -11.47 4.13
N PRO A 67 15.03 -11.55 3.30
CA PRO A 67 16.37 -11.81 3.81
C PRO A 67 17.02 -10.59 4.49
N LEU A 68 16.41 -9.40 4.40
CA LEU A 68 16.97 -8.15 4.89
C LEU A 68 16.58 -7.87 6.33
N SER A 69 17.42 -7.11 7.03
CA SER A 69 17.19 -6.69 8.42
C SER A 69 17.76 -5.28 8.67
N GLY A 70 17.36 -4.67 9.78
CA GLY A 70 17.87 -3.37 10.21
C GLY A 70 17.72 -2.28 9.14
N GLU A 71 18.73 -1.46 8.95
CA GLU A 71 18.69 -0.33 8.01
C GLU A 71 18.53 -0.75 6.55
N GLU A 72 19.09 -1.89 6.14
CA GLU A 72 18.91 -2.42 4.78
C GLU A 72 17.45 -2.74 4.48
N LEU A 73 16.75 -3.33 5.46
CA LEU A 73 15.31 -3.58 5.35
C LEU A 73 14.54 -2.26 5.21
N LEU A 74 14.86 -1.23 6.03
CA LEU A 74 14.18 0.08 5.95
C LEU A 74 14.39 0.73 4.57
N ARG A 75 15.61 0.69 4.03
CA ARG A 75 15.93 1.24 2.69
C ARG A 75 15.17 0.52 1.58
N ALA A 76 15.23 -0.79 1.58
CA ALA A 76 14.56 -1.60 0.58
C ALA A 76 13.03 -1.47 0.66
N TYR A 77 12.46 -1.52 1.86
CA TYR A 77 11.04 -1.34 2.10
C TYR A 77 10.55 0.03 1.59
N SER A 78 11.24 1.12 1.96
CA SER A 78 10.87 2.48 1.54
C SER A 78 10.91 2.63 0.02
N ALA A 79 11.98 2.15 -0.61
CA ALA A 79 12.12 2.23 -2.07
C ALA A 79 11.05 1.43 -2.82
N GLU A 80 10.72 0.23 -2.33
CA GLU A 80 9.66 -0.60 -2.93
C GLU A 80 8.27 -0.04 -2.65
N TRP A 81 8.04 0.54 -1.46
CA TRP A 81 6.79 1.21 -1.12
C TRP A 81 6.49 2.39 -2.04
N GLU A 82 7.45 3.30 -2.21
CA GLU A 82 7.30 4.46 -3.09
C GLU A 82 7.07 4.03 -4.55
N ARG A 83 7.84 3.06 -5.03
CA ARG A 83 7.69 2.53 -6.39
C ARG A 83 6.33 1.89 -6.60
N TYR A 84 5.89 1.09 -5.64
CA TYR A 84 4.62 0.38 -5.70
C TYR A 84 3.43 1.33 -5.66
N THR A 85 3.38 2.27 -4.71
CA THR A 85 2.27 3.22 -4.56
C THR A 85 2.17 4.17 -5.75
N ASN A 86 3.30 4.65 -6.28
CA ASN A 86 3.33 5.42 -7.52
C ASN A 86 2.77 4.61 -8.70
N GLY A 87 3.20 3.36 -8.86
CA GLY A 87 2.67 2.46 -9.88
C GLY A 87 1.19 2.16 -9.72
N ALA A 88 0.74 1.90 -8.50
CA ALA A 88 -0.67 1.68 -8.18
C ALA A 88 -1.55 2.88 -8.52
N ASN A 89 -1.05 4.11 -8.26
CA ASN A 89 -1.75 5.34 -8.63
C ASN A 89 -1.88 5.50 -10.15
N PHE A 90 -0.86 5.13 -10.93
CA PHE A 90 -0.97 5.08 -12.39
C PHE A 90 -2.04 4.08 -12.86
N VAL A 91 -2.04 2.86 -12.32
CA VAL A 91 -3.05 1.85 -12.66
C VAL A 91 -4.45 2.33 -12.26
N HIS A 92 -4.60 2.93 -11.08
CA HIS A 92 -5.85 3.53 -10.63
C HIS A 92 -6.41 4.57 -11.62
N ARG A 93 -5.54 5.48 -12.10
CA ARG A 93 -5.94 6.52 -13.08
C ARG A 93 -6.31 5.93 -14.43
N MET A 94 -5.58 4.92 -14.91
CA MET A 94 -5.93 4.22 -16.15
C MET A 94 -7.26 3.48 -16.05
N LEU A 95 -7.59 2.94 -14.87
CA LEU A 95 -8.81 2.18 -14.62
C LEU A 95 -9.90 3.01 -13.92
N ILE A 96 -9.89 4.34 -14.10
CA ILE A 96 -10.84 5.23 -13.44
C ILE A 96 -12.30 4.91 -13.85
N TYR A 97 -12.52 4.42 -15.06
CA TYR A 97 -13.83 4.01 -15.54
C TYR A 97 -14.34 2.79 -14.76
N LEU A 98 -13.47 1.79 -14.51
CA LEU A 98 -13.80 0.63 -13.67
C LEU A 98 -14.20 1.06 -12.26
N ASN A 99 -13.45 2.00 -11.67
CA ASN A 99 -13.75 2.51 -10.34
C ASN A 99 -15.10 3.24 -10.26
N ARG A 100 -15.40 4.08 -11.27
CA ARG A 100 -16.59 4.92 -11.27
C ARG A 100 -17.89 4.14 -11.56
N HIS A 101 -17.80 3.05 -12.27
CA HIS A 101 -18.96 2.28 -12.70
C HIS A 101 -19.08 0.97 -11.94
N TRP A 102 -18.17 0.03 -12.14
CA TRP A 102 -18.29 -1.30 -11.56
C TRP A 102 -18.02 -1.29 -10.04
N VAL A 103 -16.88 -0.75 -9.58
CA VAL A 103 -16.53 -0.73 -8.15
C VAL A 103 -17.59 0.03 -7.34
N LYS A 104 -18.03 1.19 -7.86
CA LYS A 104 -19.08 1.97 -7.20
C LYS A 104 -20.38 1.18 -7.07
N HIS A 105 -20.82 0.54 -8.13
CA HIS A 105 -22.03 -0.28 -8.14
C HIS A 105 -21.97 -1.44 -7.14
N GLU A 106 -20.87 -2.21 -7.13
CA GLU A 106 -20.67 -3.30 -6.18
C GLU A 106 -20.75 -2.83 -4.73
N ARG A 107 -20.15 -1.68 -4.42
CA ARG A 107 -20.19 -1.10 -3.08
C ARG A 107 -21.59 -0.60 -2.70
N GLU A 108 -22.33 -0.02 -3.64
CA GLU A 108 -23.73 0.39 -3.44
C GLU A 108 -24.65 -0.84 -3.21
N GLU A 109 -24.30 -2.00 -3.75
CA GLU A 109 -24.98 -3.27 -3.46
C GLU A 109 -24.55 -3.92 -2.10
N GLY A 110 -23.69 -3.23 -1.34
CA GLY A 110 -23.30 -3.65 0.01
C GLY A 110 -22.06 -4.56 0.06
N ARG A 111 -21.30 -4.72 -1.03
CA ARG A 111 -20.05 -5.47 -1.03
C ARG A 111 -18.91 -4.65 -0.44
N THR A 112 -18.52 -4.99 0.79
CA THR A 112 -17.44 -4.31 1.52
C THR A 112 -16.04 -4.78 1.12
N ASP A 113 -15.93 -5.96 0.49
CA ASP A 113 -14.68 -6.57 0.01
C ASP A 113 -14.15 -5.95 -1.30
N ILE A 114 -14.95 -5.09 -1.94
CA ILE A 114 -14.59 -4.42 -3.19
C ILE A 114 -14.07 -3.01 -2.92
N HIS A 115 -12.84 -2.78 -3.30
CA HIS A 115 -12.14 -1.50 -3.09
C HIS A 115 -11.84 -0.80 -4.42
N THR A 116 -11.60 0.52 -4.39
CA THR A 116 -11.02 1.19 -5.56
C THR A 116 -9.67 0.55 -5.92
N VAL A 117 -9.25 0.64 -7.16
CA VAL A 117 -7.98 0.01 -7.61
C VAL A 117 -6.77 0.46 -6.77
N TYR A 118 -6.73 1.71 -6.33
CA TYR A 118 -5.66 2.18 -5.44
C TYR A 118 -5.75 1.58 -4.03
N THR A 119 -6.94 1.61 -3.44
CA THR A 119 -7.17 0.99 -2.12
C THR A 119 -6.92 -0.52 -2.15
N LEU A 120 -7.34 -1.22 -3.22
CA LEU A 120 -7.01 -2.62 -3.44
C LEU A 120 -5.49 -2.87 -3.40
N ALA A 121 -4.72 -2.00 -4.05
CA ALA A 121 -3.26 -2.12 -4.01
C ALA A 121 -2.70 -1.98 -2.59
N LEU A 122 -3.22 -1.03 -1.79
CA LEU A 122 -2.81 -0.86 -0.39
C LEU A 122 -3.21 -2.06 0.48
N VAL A 123 -4.43 -2.60 0.32
CA VAL A 123 -4.89 -3.83 1.00
C VAL A 123 -3.98 -5.01 0.67
N GLN A 124 -3.60 -5.16 -0.59
CA GLN A 124 -2.69 -6.21 -1.04
C GLN A 124 -1.28 -6.03 -0.43
N TRP A 125 -0.75 -4.80 -0.37
CA TRP A 125 0.53 -4.53 0.30
C TRP A 125 0.46 -4.87 1.78
N MET A 126 -0.59 -4.42 2.47
CA MET A 126 -0.80 -4.75 3.89
C MET A 126 -0.74 -6.25 4.13
N LYS A 127 -1.50 -7.02 3.33
CA LYS A 127 -1.65 -8.47 3.48
C LYS A 127 -0.38 -9.26 3.11
N HIS A 128 0.32 -8.86 2.05
CA HIS A 128 1.38 -9.67 1.45
C HIS A 128 2.79 -9.16 1.71
N ILE A 129 2.96 -7.92 2.17
CA ILE A 129 4.27 -7.34 2.51
C ILE A 129 4.31 -6.95 3.98
N PHE A 130 3.48 -5.99 4.40
CA PHE A 130 3.60 -5.40 5.72
C PHE A 130 3.39 -6.43 6.84
N VAL A 131 2.25 -7.12 6.86
CA VAL A 131 1.94 -8.11 7.90
C VAL A 131 2.96 -9.25 7.96
N PRO A 132 3.38 -9.89 6.84
CA PRO A 132 4.38 -10.93 6.88
C PRO A 132 5.76 -10.48 7.38
N ILE A 133 6.23 -9.29 7.00
CA ILE A 133 7.52 -8.74 7.47
C ILE A 133 7.42 -8.34 8.95
N GLN A 134 6.28 -7.79 9.37
CA GLN A 134 6.06 -7.32 10.73
C GLN A 134 5.76 -8.44 11.74
N ARG A 135 5.51 -9.69 11.32
CA ARG A 135 5.22 -10.82 12.24
C ARG A 135 6.28 -11.04 13.33
N GLY A 136 7.54 -10.71 13.05
CA GLY A 136 8.63 -10.74 14.02
C GLY A 136 9.03 -9.35 14.49
N HIS A 137 8.18 -8.33 14.33
CA HIS A 137 8.47 -6.92 14.62
C HIS A 137 9.66 -6.33 13.85
N ALA A 138 10.20 -7.05 12.86
CA ALA A 138 11.46 -6.72 12.19
C ALA A 138 11.52 -5.30 11.64
N LEU A 139 10.40 -4.80 11.06
CA LEU A 139 10.35 -3.45 10.49
C LEU A 139 10.34 -2.39 11.59
N MET A 140 9.50 -2.55 12.63
CA MET A 140 9.40 -1.59 13.73
C MET A 140 10.58 -1.63 14.67
N ASP A 141 11.15 -2.80 14.92
CA ASP A 141 12.39 -2.92 15.68
C ASP A 141 13.55 -2.20 14.99
N ALA A 142 13.63 -2.29 13.65
CA ALA A 142 14.62 -1.54 12.89
C ALA A 142 14.40 -0.02 12.99
N VAL A 143 13.14 0.46 13.00
CA VAL A 143 12.80 1.88 13.20
C VAL A 143 13.20 2.32 14.61
N LEU A 144 12.80 1.57 15.65
CA LEU A 144 13.10 1.91 17.04
C LEU A 144 14.60 1.90 17.31
N TYR A 145 15.34 0.96 16.74
CA TYR A 145 16.79 0.91 16.84
C TYR A 145 17.46 2.17 16.23
N GLN A 146 16.99 2.65 15.10
CA GLN A 146 17.50 3.90 14.52
C GLN A 146 17.18 5.12 15.41
N ILE A 147 15.99 5.14 16.03
CA ILE A 147 15.62 6.21 16.98
C ILE A 147 16.52 6.18 18.22
N GLU A 148 16.85 5.00 18.72
CA GLU A 148 17.79 4.83 19.84
C GLU A 148 19.19 5.36 19.49
N LYS A 149 19.71 5.02 18.31
CA LYS A 149 20.98 5.59 17.79
C LYS A 149 20.96 7.11 17.75
N GLN A 150 19.86 7.70 17.27
CA GLN A 150 19.70 9.16 17.24
C GLN A 150 19.75 9.78 18.63
N ARG A 151 19.15 9.13 19.65
CA ARG A 151 19.19 9.58 21.05
C ARG A 151 20.60 9.57 21.62
N HIS A 152 21.45 8.64 21.16
CA HIS A 152 22.87 8.59 21.50
C HIS A 152 23.75 9.54 20.65
N GLY A 153 23.15 10.41 19.84
CA GLY A 153 23.84 11.42 19.05
C GLY A 153 24.36 10.94 17.68
N GLU A 154 23.98 9.73 17.25
CA GLU A 154 24.34 9.24 15.93
C GLU A 154 23.46 9.86 14.83
N LEU A 155 24.06 10.05 13.64
CA LEU A 155 23.31 10.49 12.46
C LEU A 155 22.49 9.32 11.90
N VAL A 156 21.17 9.54 11.72
CA VAL A 156 20.25 8.53 11.19
C VAL A 156 19.51 9.04 9.97
N PRO A 157 19.12 8.16 9.05
CA PRO A 157 18.38 8.52 7.84
C PRO A 157 16.89 8.80 8.15
N THR A 158 16.59 9.97 8.70
CA THR A 158 15.23 10.35 9.16
C THR A 158 14.17 10.25 8.05
N ALA A 159 14.55 10.47 6.78
CA ALA A 159 13.65 10.34 5.64
C ALA A 159 13.14 8.90 5.46
N LEU A 160 13.99 7.89 5.73
CA LEU A 160 13.57 6.48 5.69
C LEU A 160 12.57 6.16 6.81
N LEU A 161 12.86 6.63 8.03
CA LEU A 161 11.96 6.45 9.17
C LEU A 161 10.59 7.06 8.88
N LYS A 162 10.58 8.29 8.38
CA LYS A 162 9.36 8.98 7.98
C LYS A 162 8.59 8.18 6.92
N CYS A 163 9.25 7.70 5.86
CA CYS A 163 8.60 6.93 4.80
C CYS A 163 7.92 5.66 5.33
N VAL A 164 8.57 4.93 6.23
CA VAL A 164 8.00 3.73 6.87
C VAL A 164 6.80 4.08 7.72
N LEU A 165 6.87 5.13 8.54
CA LEU A 165 5.76 5.57 9.40
C LEU A 165 4.58 6.12 8.58
N ASP A 166 4.84 6.88 7.53
CA ASP A 166 3.82 7.35 6.59
C ASP A 166 3.13 6.17 5.87
N SER A 167 3.87 5.08 5.61
CA SER A 167 3.26 3.85 5.08
C SER A 167 2.28 3.23 6.08
N CYS A 168 2.59 3.20 7.38
CA CYS A 168 1.67 2.71 8.41
C CYS A 168 0.38 3.53 8.48
N VAL A 169 0.49 4.85 8.34
CA VAL A 169 -0.68 5.73 8.27
C VAL A 169 -1.51 5.44 7.01
N SER A 170 -0.84 5.29 5.86
CA SER A 170 -1.51 5.01 4.58
C SER A 170 -2.19 3.62 4.54
N LEU A 171 -1.67 2.66 5.32
CA LEU A 171 -2.22 1.31 5.45
C LEU A 171 -3.39 1.23 6.46
N GLY A 172 -3.65 2.26 7.24
CA GLY A 172 -4.84 2.40 8.06
C GLY A 172 -6.06 2.69 7.18
N ILE A 173 -6.54 1.67 6.47
CA ILE A 173 -7.67 1.77 5.54
C ILE A 173 -8.95 1.56 6.35
N ASP A 174 -9.88 2.53 6.30
CA ASP A 174 -11.21 2.36 6.84
C ASP A 174 -12.10 1.66 5.79
N ASP A 175 -12.67 0.53 6.15
CA ASP A 175 -13.54 -0.26 5.26
C ASP A 175 -14.85 0.48 4.93
N VAL A 176 -15.27 1.41 5.80
CA VAL A 176 -16.54 2.13 5.67
C VAL A 176 -16.36 3.46 4.94
N ASP A 177 -15.28 4.19 5.23
CA ASP A 177 -15.02 5.50 4.64
C ASP A 177 -13.54 5.63 4.24
N ALA A 178 -13.25 5.40 2.97
CA ALA A 178 -11.88 5.49 2.42
C ALA A 178 -11.28 6.92 2.50
N VAL A 179 -12.05 7.91 2.92
CA VAL A 179 -11.60 9.30 3.13
C VAL A 179 -11.13 9.50 4.57
N ARG A 180 -11.57 8.66 5.51
CA ARG A 180 -11.22 8.78 6.92
C ARG A 180 -9.86 8.15 7.18
N LEU A 181 -8.89 8.96 7.59
CA LEU A 181 -7.58 8.48 8.06
C LEU A 181 -7.79 7.63 9.32
N ASN A 182 -7.54 6.34 9.20
CA ASN A 182 -7.52 5.42 10.33
C ASN A 182 -6.06 5.22 10.77
N LEU A 183 -5.74 5.58 12.00
CA LEU A 183 -4.39 5.46 12.55
C LEU A 183 -4.15 4.14 13.27
N ASP A 184 -5.07 3.18 13.22
CA ASP A 184 -4.99 1.93 13.99
C ASP A 184 -3.69 1.15 13.74
N VAL A 185 -3.24 1.07 12.49
CA VAL A 185 -1.98 0.40 12.15
C VAL A 185 -0.80 1.13 12.79
N TYR A 186 -0.74 2.45 12.65
CA TYR A 186 0.31 3.28 13.25
C TYR A 186 0.32 3.18 14.78
N LEU A 187 -0.85 3.29 15.41
CA LEU A 187 -0.99 3.22 16.87
C LEU A 187 -0.56 1.87 17.42
N ARG A 188 -1.02 0.78 16.80
CA ARG A 188 -0.77 -0.59 17.24
C ARG A 188 0.68 -1.02 16.98
N GLU A 189 1.19 -0.77 15.80
CA GLU A 189 2.49 -1.32 15.38
C GLU A 189 3.67 -0.46 15.82
N PHE A 190 3.48 0.86 15.96
CA PHE A 190 4.58 1.78 16.28
C PHE A 190 4.40 2.53 17.58
N GLN A 191 3.30 3.27 17.79
CA GLN A 191 3.20 4.26 18.86
C GLN A 191 3.36 3.66 20.24
N GLN A 192 2.76 2.50 20.51
CA GLN A 192 2.84 1.87 21.84
C GLN A 192 4.28 1.46 22.16
N ALA A 193 4.97 0.81 21.23
CA ALA A 193 6.35 0.41 21.39
C ALA A 193 7.31 1.61 21.50
N PHE A 194 7.09 2.66 20.70
CA PHE A 194 7.85 3.91 20.75
C PHE A 194 7.73 4.62 22.11
N LEU A 195 6.51 4.73 22.65
CA LEU A 195 6.30 5.35 23.96
C LEU A 195 6.93 4.55 25.10
N ALA A 196 6.84 3.22 25.05
CA ALA A 196 7.49 2.34 26.03
C ALA A 196 9.02 2.46 25.98
N ALA A 197 9.62 2.43 24.77
CA ALA A 197 11.05 2.61 24.58
C ALA A 197 11.51 4.02 25.03
N THR A 198 10.69 5.04 24.79
CA THR A 198 10.96 6.43 25.19
C THR A 198 10.98 6.56 26.72
N ALA A 199 9.97 6.01 27.39
CA ALA A 199 9.91 6.01 28.86
C ALA A 199 11.08 5.28 29.50
N SER A 200 11.47 4.13 28.94
CA SER A 200 12.63 3.35 29.41
C SER A 200 13.95 4.12 29.27
N PHE A 201 14.15 4.74 28.09
CA PHE A 201 15.37 5.52 27.80
C PHE A 201 15.53 6.67 28.80
N TYR A 202 14.52 7.54 28.94
CA TYR A 202 14.63 8.70 29.83
C TYR A 202 14.66 8.33 31.31
N LYS A 203 14.08 7.18 31.71
CA LYS A 203 14.22 6.67 33.06
C LYS A 203 15.67 6.25 33.37
N ALA A 204 16.34 5.62 32.42
CA ALA A 204 17.75 5.24 32.57
C ALA A 204 18.65 6.47 32.59
N GLU A 205 18.47 7.42 31.68
CA GLU A 205 19.23 8.67 31.60
C GLU A 205 19.07 9.51 32.87
N SER A 206 17.85 9.62 33.43
CA SER A 206 17.60 10.36 34.65
C SER A 206 18.27 9.68 35.87
N ALA A 207 18.30 8.36 35.92
CA ALA A 207 18.97 7.64 36.99
C ALA A 207 20.51 7.83 36.95
N GLU A 208 21.09 7.85 35.76
CA GLU A 208 22.52 8.11 35.55
C GLU A 208 22.90 9.56 35.92
N PHE A 209 22.02 10.54 35.59
CA PHE A 209 22.23 11.94 35.91
C PHE A 209 22.18 12.25 37.44
N LEU A 210 21.40 11.45 38.20
CA LEU A 210 21.23 11.62 39.65
C LEU A 210 22.25 10.83 40.50
N ALA A 211 23.05 9.96 39.89
CA ALA A 211 24.06 9.14 40.54
C ALA A 211 25.40 9.87 40.65
#